data_4c660ade1ef7ad90d8bda2e397db602c
#
_entry.id   4c660ade1ef7ad90d8bda2e397db602c
#
_cell.length_a   1.000
_cell.length_b   1.000
_cell.length_c   1.000
_cell.angle_alpha   90.00
_cell.angle_beta   90.00
_cell.angle_gamma   90.00
#
_symmetry.space_group_name_H-M   'P 1'
#
loop_
_entity.id
_entity.type
_entity.pdbx_description
1 polymer ?
#
loop_
_entity_poly.entity_id
_entity_poly.type
_entity_poly.pdbx_seq_one_letter_code
_entity_poly.pdbx_strand_id
1 'polypeptide(L)'
;MSQSFPPPLQQHARTPAASAGAVSAASTDLQACVRASLQAYFDDLDGETPANMYDMVLRLMELPLLETVMAHADYNQSRAAQWLGLNRNTLRKKLLEHDLL
;
A
#
# COMPACT_ATOMS: atom_id res chain seq x y z
N MET A 1 -0.62 3.83 -19.65
CA MET A 1 -0.79 3.92 -18.88
C MET A 1 -1.05 4.10 -18.31
N SER A 2 -1.22 4.02 -18.80
CA SER A 2 -1.54 4.32 -18.02
C SER A 2 -1.69 4.14 -17.31
N GLN A 3 -1.63 3.86 -17.46
CA GLN A 3 -1.82 3.72 -16.60
C GLN A 3 -1.68 3.42 -15.82
N SER A 4 -1.58 3.18 -16.10
CA SER A 4 -1.59 2.92 -15.10
C SER A 4 -1.85 2.37 -14.32
N PHE A 5 -2.18 2.05 -14.32
CA PHE A 5 -2.80 1.50 -13.55
C PHE A 5 -3.62 1.21 -13.66
N PRO A 6 -3.95 0.67 -13.93
CA PRO A 6 -4.79 0.39 -13.88
C PRO A 6 -5.49 0.40 -13.89
N PRO A 7 -5.81 0.47 -14.11
CA PRO A 7 -6.96 0.65 -13.88
C PRO A 7 -7.53 -0.29 -13.39
N PRO A 8 -7.50 -0.87 -13.45
CA PRO A 8 -8.22 -1.85 -12.98
C PRO A 8 -8.59 -1.75 -11.72
N LEU A 9 -8.05 -1.24 -11.03
CA LEU A 9 -8.48 -1.25 -9.86
C LEU A 9 -9.64 -0.68 -9.79
N GLN A 10 -10.11 -0.06 -10.59
CA GLN A 10 -11.14 0.57 -10.38
C GLN A 10 -12.17 0.29 -11.10
N GLN A 11 -12.28 -0.23 -11.98
CA GLN A 11 -13.32 -0.32 -12.63
C GLN A 11 -14.17 -1.23 -12.35
N HIS A 12 -14.19 -1.96 -11.86
CA HIS A 12 -15.12 -2.82 -11.71
C HIS A 12 -15.71 -2.92 -10.54
N ALA A 13 -15.66 -2.76 -9.88
CA ALA A 13 -16.17 -3.02 -8.85
C ALA A 13 -17.10 -2.72 -8.31
N ARG A 14 -17.64 -2.75 -7.58
CA ARG A 14 -18.59 -2.36 -7.14
C ARG A 14 -19.10 -2.97 -6.01
N THR A 15 -19.13 -4.03 -5.75
CA THR A 15 -19.72 -4.56 -4.59
C THR A 15 -18.68 -5.16 -3.81
N PRO A 16 -18.88 -5.43 -2.57
CA PRO A 16 -17.91 -6.07 -1.75
C PRO A 16 -17.57 -7.42 -2.28
N ALA A 17 -18.54 -8.07 -2.82
CA ALA A 17 -18.27 -9.37 -3.34
C ALA A 17 -17.41 -9.26 -4.55
N ALA A 18 -17.68 -8.28 -5.34
CA ALA A 18 -16.88 -8.06 -6.49
C ALA A 18 -15.48 -7.73 -6.05
N SER A 19 -15.35 -7.13 -4.94
CA SER A 19 -14.07 -6.81 -4.46
C SER A 19 -13.22 -8.00 -4.16
N ALA A 20 -13.80 -9.13 -3.89
CA ALA A 20 -13.01 -10.31 -3.61
C ALA A 20 -12.17 -10.69 -4.82
N GLY A 21 -12.76 -10.64 -6.02
CA GLY A 21 -12.00 -10.95 -7.22
C GLY A 21 -10.98 -9.89 -7.54
N ALA A 22 -11.37 -8.63 -7.41
CA ALA A 22 -10.45 -7.53 -7.66
C ALA A 22 -9.30 -7.56 -6.68
N VAL A 23 -9.57 -7.85 -5.44
CA VAL A 23 -8.55 -7.94 -4.42
C VAL A 23 -7.59 -9.07 -4.74
N SER A 24 -8.08 -10.17 -5.25
CA SER A 24 -7.25 -11.30 -5.59
C SER A 24 -6.25 -10.94 -6.67
N ALA A 25 -6.68 -10.27 -7.72
CA ALA A 25 -5.79 -9.85 -8.79
C ALA A 25 -4.78 -8.82 -8.29
N ALA A 26 -5.24 -7.84 -7.55
CA ALA A 26 -4.38 -6.81 -7.00
C ALA A 26 -3.36 -7.42 -6.04
N SER A 27 -3.78 -8.39 -5.24
CA SER A 27 -2.87 -9.07 -4.33
C SER A 27 -1.76 -9.77 -5.06
N THR A 28 -2.07 -10.43 -6.16
CA THR A 28 -1.07 -11.14 -6.93
C THR A 28 -0.04 -10.19 -7.50
N ASP A 29 -0.49 -9.08 -8.06
CA ASP A 29 0.41 -8.08 -8.62
C ASP A 29 1.29 -7.45 -7.55
N LEU A 30 0.71 -7.12 -6.42
CA LEU A 30 1.44 -6.52 -5.32
C LEU A 30 2.48 -7.50 -4.77
N GLN A 31 2.10 -8.74 -4.58
CA GLN A 31 3.03 -9.74 -4.08
C GLN A 31 4.18 -9.96 -5.03
N ALA A 32 3.92 -9.99 -6.32
CA ALA A 32 4.97 -10.16 -7.31
C ALA A 32 5.95 -8.99 -7.27
N CYS A 33 5.42 -7.78 -7.12
CA CYS A 33 6.25 -6.59 -7.03
C CYS A 33 7.14 -6.62 -5.79
N VAL A 34 6.57 -7.02 -4.66
CA VAL A 34 7.31 -7.10 -3.41
C VAL A 34 8.42 -8.15 -3.52
N ARG A 35 8.11 -9.31 -4.11
CA ARG A 35 9.12 -10.36 -4.29
C ARG A 35 10.28 -9.89 -5.14
N ALA A 36 9.96 -9.25 -6.26
CA ALA A 36 11.00 -8.76 -7.16
C ALA A 36 11.86 -7.69 -6.48
N SER A 37 11.22 -6.80 -5.74
CA SER A 37 11.95 -5.74 -5.04
C SER A 37 12.86 -6.30 -3.96
N LEU A 38 12.39 -7.31 -3.23
CA LEU A 38 13.19 -7.93 -2.19
C LEU A 38 14.34 -8.73 -2.78
N GLN A 39 14.11 -9.39 -3.91
CA GLN A 39 15.19 -10.12 -4.57
C GLN A 39 16.31 -9.15 -4.98
N ALA A 40 15.94 -8.01 -5.54
CA ALA A 40 16.90 -7.00 -5.92
C ALA A 40 17.64 -6.46 -4.69
N TYR A 41 16.93 -6.29 -3.59
CA TYR A 41 17.54 -5.81 -2.35
C TYR A 41 18.62 -6.78 -1.87
N PHE A 42 18.30 -8.09 -1.85
CA PHE A 42 19.28 -9.08 -1.43
C PHE A 42 20.47 -9.16 -2.38
N ASP A 43 20.21 -9.00 -3.68
CA ASP A 43 21.29 -8.98 -4.64
C ASP A 43 22.22 -7.79 -4.41
N ASP A 44 21.65 -6.64 -4.07
CA ASP A 44 22.44 -5.44 -3.80
C ASP A 44 23.24 -5.53 -2.50
N LEU A 45 22.79 -6.35 -1.55
CA LEU A 45 23.53 -6.54 -0.31
C LEU A 45 24.83 -7.27 -0.53
N ASP A 46 24.89 -8.04 -1.60
CA ASP A 46 26.12 -8.74 -1.98
C ASP A 46 26.71 -9.56 -0.81
N GLY A 47 25.84 -10.33 -0.18
CA GLY A 47 26.27 -11.22 0.89
C GLY A 47 26.23 -10.60 2.29
N GLU A 48 25.96 -9.32 2.41
CA GLU A 48 25.86 -8.71 3.72
C GLU A 48 24.53 -9.08 4.37
N THR A 49 24.52 -9.08 5.69
CA THR A 49 23.33 -9.44 6.44
C THR A 49 22.37 -8.27 6.51
N PRO A 50 21.12 -8.47 6.12
CA PRO A 50 20.13 -7.40 6.23
C PRO A 50 19.74 -7.14 7.67
N ALA A 51 19.17 -5.99 7.94
CA ALA A 51 18.69 -5.63 9.26
C ALA A 51 17.45 -4.77 9.13
N ASN A 52 16.56 -4.89 10.09
CA ASN A 52 15.35 -4.09 10.16
C ASN A 52 14.49 -4.15 8.91
N MET A 53 14.49 -5.29 8.23
CA MET A 53 13.76 -5.43 6.98
C MET A 53 12.27 -5.25 7.14
N TYR A 54 11.70 -5.77 8.22
CA TYR A 54 10.26 -5.68 8.38
C TYR A 54 9.82 -4.22 8.43
N ASP A 55 10.46 -3.41 9.24
CA ASP A 55 10.13 -2.00 9.35
C ASP A 55 10.39 -1.27 8.04
N MET A 56 11.49 -1.57 7.37
CA MET A 56 11.84 -0.94 6.11
C MET A 56 10.76 -1.22 5.06
N VAL A 57 10.39 -2.47 4.88
CA VAL A 57 9.40 -2.85 3.88
C VAL A 57 8.03 -2.29 4.23
N LEU A 58 7.67 -2.34 5.50
CA LEU A 58 6.39 -1.81 5.94
C LEU A 58 6.27 -0.32 5.63
N ARG A 59 7.31 0.44 5.90
CA ARG A 59 7.29 1.88 5.62
C ARG A 59 7.21 2.17 4.13
N LEU A 60 7.90 1.38 3.32
CA LEU A 60 7.84 1.56 1.86
C LEU A 60 6.45 1.27 1.32
N MET A 61 5.74 0.30 1.91
CA MET A 61 4.40 -0.03 1.48
C MET A 61 3.37 0.93 2.03
N GLU A 62 3.59 1.44 3.23
CA GLU A 62 2.63 2.36 3.86
C GLU A 62 2.52 3.67 3.10
N LEU A 63 3.61 4.19 2.60
CA LEU A 63 3.59 5.49 1.94
C LEU A 63 2.59 5.54 0.77
N PRO A 64 2.71 4.69 -0.25
CA PRO A 64 1.75 4.73 -1.34
C PRO A 64 0.33 4.33 -0.89
N LEU A 65 0.22 3.45 0.09
CA LEU A 65 -1.08 3.07 0.61
C LEU A 65 -1.79 4.27 1.22
N LEU A 66 -1.10 4.98 2.10
CA LEU A 66 -1.69 6.14 2.77
C LEU A 66 -1.96 7.28 1.80
N GLU A 67 -1.06 7.54 0.89
CA GLU A 67 -1.26 8.58 -0.13
C GLU A 67 -2.51 8.31 -0.94
N THR A 68 -2.66 7.08 -1.40
CA THR A 68 -3.76 6.72 -2.27
C THR A 68 -5.10 6.78 -1.52
N VAL A 69 -5.13 6.20 -0.32
CA VAL A 69 -6.36 6.18 0.44
C VAL A 69 -6.77 7.60 0.85
N MET A 70 -5.81 8.42 1.27
CA MET A 70 -6.14 9.80 1.64
C MET A 70 -6.71 10.59 0.46
N ALA A 71 -6.14 10.40 -0.71
CA ALA A 71 -6.64 11.09 -1.89
C ALA A 71 -8.08 10.66 -2.21
N HIS A 72 -8.36 9.37 -2.14
CA HIS A 72 -9.70 8.86 -2.42
C HIS A 72 -10.70 9.23 -1.34
N ALA A 73 -10.24 9.45 -0.12
CA ALA A 73 -11.09 9.88 0.98
C ALA A 73 -11.23 11.39 1.07
N ASP A 74 -10.75 12.11 0.06
CA ASP A 74 -10.77 13.57 0.03
C ASP A 74 -10.07 14.16 1.25
N TYR A 75 -9.03 13.51 1.69
CA TYR A 75 -8.21 13.93 2.84
C TYR A 75 -8.99 13.99 4.15
N ASN A 76 -10.07 13.22 4.21
CA ASN A 76 -10.85 13.09 5.43
C ASN A 76 -10.25 11.94 6.26
N GLN A 77 -9.58 12.29 7.35
CA GLN A 77 -8.88 11.30 8.16
C GLN A 77 -9.80 10.26 8.78
N SER A 78 -10.98 10.68 9.21
CA SER A 78 -11.93 9.73 9.81
C SER A 78 -12.40 8.71 8.79
N ARG A 79 -12.68 9.15 7.58
CA ARG A 79 -13.10 8.26 6.50
C ARG A 79 -11.98 7.32 6.11
N ALA A 80 -10.79 7.86 5.94
CA ALA A 80 -9.62 7.04 5.57
C ALA A 80 -9.32 6.00 6.63
N ALA A 81 -9.38 6.38 7.91
CA ALA A 81 -9.15 5.43 9.00
C ALA A 81 -10.16 4.31 8.96
N GLN A 82 -11.42 4.63 8.70
CA GLN A 82 -12.46 3.64 8.60
C GLN A 82 -12.18 2.66 7.46
N TRP A 83 -11.82 3.18 6.29
CA TRP A 83 -11.50 2.32 5.13
C TRP A 83 -10.30 1.43 5.38
N LEU A 84 -9.29 1.97 6.09
CA LEU A 84 -8.08 1.22 6.38
C LEU A 84 -8.25 0.26 7.55
N GLY A 85 -9.32 0.41 8.31
CA GLY A 85 -9.50 -0.40 9.51
C GLY A 85 -8.61 0.01 10.65
N LEU A 86 -8.20 1.29 10.69
CA LEU A 86 -7.32 1.80 11.71
C LEU A 86 -8.06 2.78 12.62
N ASN A 87 -7.57 2.91 13.84
CA ASN A 87 -8.00 3.97 14.72
C ASN A 87 -7.53 5.30 14.14
N ARG A 88 -8.33 6.35 14.28
CA ARG A 88 -7.99 7.65 13.70
C ARG A 88 -6.65 8.18 14.22
N ASN A 89 -6.39 7.99 15.52
CA ASN A 89 -5.12 8.47 16.08
C ASN A 89 -3.94 7.69 15.52
N THR A 90 -4.12 6.41 15.27
CA THR A 90 -3.08 5.59 14.65
C THR A 90 -2.80 6.07 13.23
N LEU A 91 -3.86 6.35 12.47
CA LEU A 91 -3.69 6.87 11.12
C LEU A 91 -2.96 8.21 11.15
N ARG A 92 -3.37 9.11 12.04
CA ARG A 92 -2.74 10.41 12.13
C ARG A 92 -1.24 10.28 12.42
N LYS A 93 -0.88 9.37 13.32
CA LYS A 93 0.51 9.15 13.65
C LYS A 93 1.30 8.67 12.43
N LYS A 94 0.71 7.76 11.67
CA LYS A 94 1.37 7.25 10.46
C LYS A 94 1.50 8.33 9.41
N LEU A 95 0.51 9.17 9.26
CA LEU A 95 0.58 10.27 8.31
C LEU A 95 1.70 11.23 8.69
N LEU A 96 1.88 11.50 9.97
CA LEU A 96 2.97 12.34 10.42
C LEU A 96 4.33 11.68 10.17
N GLU A 97 4.42 10.39 10.39
CA GLU A 97 5.67 9.64 10.15
C GLU A 97 6.10 9.71 8.70
N HIS A 98 5.15 9.79 7.80
CA HIS A 98 5.44 9.82 6.36
C HIS A 98 5.38 11.23 5.77
N ASP A 99 5.27 12.25 6.60
CA ASP A 99 5.19 13.63 6.15
C ASP A 99 3.99 13.89 5.23
N LEU A 100 2.89 13.21 5.50
CA LEU A 100 1.67 13.35 4.72
C LEU A 100 0.63 14.22 5.42
N LEU A 101 0.96 14.82 6.53
CA LEU A 101 0.02 15.62 7.27
C LEU A 101 0.56 17.04 7.49
#